data_423ca4475344a420936d79ec47685623
#
_entry.id   423ca4475344a420936d79ec47685623
#
_cell.length_a   1.000
_cell.length_b   1.000
_cell.length_c   1.000
_cell.angle_alpha   90.00
_cell.angle_beta   90.00
_cell.angle_gamma   90.00
#
_symmetry.space_group_name_H-M   'P 1'
#
loop_
_entity.id
_entity.type
_entity.pdbx_description
1 polymer ?
#
loop_
_entity_poly.entity_id
_entity_poly.type
_entity_poly.pdbx_seq_one_letter_code
_entity_poly.pdbx_strand_id
1 'polypeptide(L)'
;PVWLVADDPQAALDARLALARIGLDRVEGALAGGFPAWRNAGREVATLATTTPRKLAERLKGEGAAILDVREESAFQEGHIPGARHVHAGRLEEKLDDLGLDRDEPVAVTCSVGHRGGLAASLLARAGYTQVSNLLGGMTAWNKLDLPTEKAA
;
A
#
# COMPACT_ATOMS: atom_id res chain seq x y z
N PRO A 1 12.39 12.22 -14.21
CA PRO A 1 13.58 11.91 -13.41
C PRO A 1 13.18 11.13 -12.14
N VAL A 2 14.01 10.18 -11.73
CA VAL A 2 13.82 9.35 -10.53
C VAL A 2 14.95 9.64 -9.55
N TRP A 3 14.61 9.84 -8.28
CA TRP A 3 15.55 9.90 -7.17
C TRP A 3 15.36 8.67 -6.30
N LEU A 4 16.45 8.04 -5.90
CA LEU A 4 16.42 6.82 -5.10
C LEU A 4 16.62 7.15 -3.61
N VAL A 5 15.90 6.45 -2.76
CA VAL A 5 16.16 6.37 -1.33
C VAL A 5 16.37 4.90 -1.00
N ALA A 6 17.56 4.57 -0.54
CA ALA A 6 17.95 3.19 -0.25
C ALA A 6 18.74 3.14 1.06
N ASP A 7 18.78 1.98 1.67
CA ASP A 7 19.42 1.79 2.98
C ASP A 7 20.95 1.91 2.89
N ASP A 8 21.52 1.54 1.74
CA ASP A 8 22.95 1.64 1.47
C ASP A 8 23.22 1.93 -0.03
N PRO A 9 24.47 2.29 -0.39
CA PRO A 9 24.86 2.60 -1.78
C PRO A 9 24.71 1.42 -2.75
N GLN A 10 24.91 0.18 -2.29
CA GLN A 10 24.77 -1.00 -3.14
C GLN A 10 23.30 -1.23 -3.50
N ALA A 11 22.38 -1.11 -2.54
CA ALA A 11 20.94 -1.18 -2.80
C ALA A 11 20.48 -0.10 -3.79
N ALA A 12 21.04 1.11 -3.72
CA ALA A 12 20.74 2.16 -4.70
C ALA A 12 21.24 1.80 -6.11
N LEU A 13 22.43 1.20 -6.24
CA LEU A 13 22.96 0.74 -7.51
C LEU A 13 22.13 -0.40 -8.10
N ASP A 14 21.75 -1.37 -7.28
CA ASP A 14 20.91 -2.50 -7.70
C ASP A 14 19.52 -2.03 -8.17
N ALA A 15 18.92 -1.08 -7.46
CA ALA A 15 17.67 -0.45 -7.86
C ALA A 15 17.80 0.29 -9.20
N ARG A 16 18.88 1.06 -9.39
CA ARG A 16 19.16 1.73 -10.68
C ARG A 16 19.27 0.73 -11.83
N LEU A 17 19.98 -0.37 -11.63
CA LEU A 17 20.12 -1.41 -12.66
C LEU A 17 18.79 -2.11 -12.96
N ALA A 18 17.98 -2.38 -11.92
CA ALA A 18 16.65 -2.95 -12.10
C ALA A 18 15.72 -2.03 -12.90
N LEU A 19 15.73 -0.73 -12.58
CA LEU A 19 14.96 0.28 -13.34
C LEU A 19 15.40 0.39 -14.78
N ALA A 20 16.72 0.40 -15.06
CA ALA A 20 17.25 0.45 -16.43
C ALA A 20 16.81 -0.76 -17.27
N ARG A 21 16.70 -1.97 -16.68
CA ARG A 21 16.22 -3.18 -17.37
C ARG A 21 14.80 -3.09 -17.88
N ILE A 22 13.97 -2.24 -17.28
CA ILE A 22 12.58 -1.99 -17.68
C ILE A 22 12.40 -0.65 -18.42
N GLY A 23 13.51 -0.03 -18.88
CA GLY A 23 13.49 1.20 -19.63
C GLY A 23 13.36 2.48 -18.83
N LEU A 24 13.47 2.42 -17.50
CA LEU A 24 13.48 3.58 -16.60
C LEU A 24 14.92 4.00 -16.27
N ASP A 25 15.63 4.55 -17.25
CA ASP A 25 17.06 4.89 -17.18
C ASP A 25 17.37 6.29 -16.64
N ARG A 26 16.36 7.15 -16.48
CA ARG A 26 16.51 8.53 -16.00
C ARG A 26 16.57 8.62 -14.49
N VAL A 27 17.54 7.94 -13.88
CA VAL A 27 17.85 8.05 -12.46
C VAL A 27 18.86 9.16 -12.23
N GLU A 28 18.44 10.25 -11.61
CA GLU A 28 19.24 11.48 -11.36
C GLU A 28 20.23 11.30 -10.22
N GLY A 29 19.90 10.45 -9.24
CA GLY A 29 20.76 10.20 -8.10
C GLY A 29 20.10 9.39 -6.98
N ALA A 30 20.84 9.22 -5.91
CA ALA A 30 20.37 8.61 -4.67
C ALA A 30 20.64 9.51 -3.46
N LEU A 31 19.74 9.48 -2.48
CA LEU A 31 19.91 10.21 -1.24
C LEU A 31 21.05 9.61 -0.43
N ALA A 32 22.14 10.37 -0.26
CA ALA A 32 23.28 9.94 0.54
C ALA A 32 22.86 9.70 2.01
N GLY A 33 23.18 8.51 2.54
CA GLY A 33 22.78 8.09 3.88
C GLY A 33 21.29 7.71 4.02
N GLY A 34 20.56 7.63 2.90
CA GLY A 34 19.20 7.12 2.84
C GLY A 34 18.20 7.88 3.72
N PHE A 35 17.12 7.21 4.08
CA PHE A 35 16.06 7.78 4.93
C PHE A 35 16.55 8.24 6.31
N PRO A 36 17.50 7.55 6.99
CA PRO A 36 18.07 8.05 8.25
C PRO A 36 18.70 9.44 8.12
N ALA A 37 19.43 9.70 7.05
CA ALA A 37 20.03 11.03 6.83
C ALA A 37 18.97 12.12 6.63
N TRP A 38 17.88 11.83 5.90
CA TRP A 38 16.74 12.74 5.75
C TRP A 38 16.14 13.12 7.11
N ARG A 39 15.84 12.12 7.93
CA ARG A 39 15.25 12.31 9.26
C ARG A 39 16.19 13.07 10.20
N ASN A 40 17.48 12.73 10.21
CA ASN A 40 18.49 13.37 11.06
C ASN A 40 18.75 14.84 10.65
N ALA A 41 18.50 15.20 9.41
CA ALA A 41 18.54 16.57 8.92
C ALA A 41 17.29 17.39 9.29
N GLY A 42 16.38 16.84 10.13
CA GLY A 42 15.15 17.52 10.56
C GLY A 42 14.12 17.74 9.44
N ARG A 43 14.21 16.97 8.35
CA ARG A 43 13.25 17.07 7.24
C ARG A 43 11.91 16.47 7.63
N GLU A 44 10.84 17.03 7.07
CA GLU A 44 9.49 16.50 7.29
C GLU A 44 9.35 15.04 6.87
N VAL A 45 8.66 14.27 7.70
CA VAL A 45 8.36 12.87 7.51
C VAL A 45 6.88 12.66 7.76
N ALA A 46 6.18 12.14 6.78
CA ALA A 46 4.82 11.64 6.94
C ALA A 46 4.84 10.17 7.36
N THR A 47 3.85 9.77 8.14
CA THR A 47 3.62 8.38 8.55
C THR A 47 2.28 7.89 8.06
N LEU A 48 2.21 6.63 7.68
CA LEU A 48 0.94 5.96 7.37
C LEU A 48 0.51 5.10 8.55
N ALA A 49 -0.77 5.14 8.87
CA ALA A 49 -1.34 4.25 9.85
C ALA A 49 -1.29 2.80 9.35
N THR A 50 -1.14 1.89 10.29
CA THR A 50 -1.20 0.45 10.02
C THR A 50 -2.25 -0.21 10.90
N THR A 51 -2.85 -1.29 10.41
CA THR A 51 -3.77 -2.11 11.19
C THR A 51 -3.35 -3.58 11.13
N THR A 52 -3.69 -4.34 12.17
CA THR A 52 -3.49 -5.80 12.15
C THR A 52 -4.78 -6.49 11.70
N PRO A 53 -4.71 -7.75 11.20
CA PRO A 53 -5.91 -8.49 10.82
C PRO A 53 -6.96 -8.59 11.93
N ARG A 54 -6.55 -8.83 13.19
CA ARG A 54 -7.47 -8.88 14.33
C ARG A 54 -8.20 -7.55 14.55
N LYS A 55 -7.45 -6.45 14.59
CA LYS A 55 -8.04 -5.11 14.80
C LYS A 55 -8.98 -4.73 13.65
N LEU A 56 -8.60 -5.06 12.42
CA LEU A 56 -9.48 -4.81 11.28
C LEU A 56 -10.75 -5.66 11.35
N ALA A 57 -10.63 -6.95 11.66
CA ALA A 57 -11.80 -7.83 11.81
C ALA A 57 -12.76 -7.37 12.93
N GLU A 58 -12.23 -6.87 14.04
CA GLU A 58 -13.04 -6.28 15.12
C GLU A 58 -13.76 -5.01 14.64
N ARG A 59 -13.04 -4.13 13.95
CA ARG A 59 -13.60 -2.89 13.41
C ARG A 59 -14.72 -3.16 12.41
N LEU A 60 -14.57 -4.14 11.54
CA LEU A 60 -15.59 -4.53 10.55
C LEU A 60 -16.90 -5.04 11.19
N LYS A 61 -16.84 -5.56 12.41
CA LYS A 61 -18.04 -5.99 13.16
C LYS A 61 -18.80 -4.83 13.82
N GLY A 62 -18.16 -3.71 14.05
CA GLY A 62 -18.71 -2.55 14.77
C GLY A 62 -18.77 -1.29 13.94
N GLU A 63 -17.73 -0.47 14.00
CA GLU A 63 -17.69 0.87 13.37
C GLU A 63 -17.67 0.83 11.86
N GLY A 64 -17.25 -0.28 11.28
CA GLY A 64 -17.02 -0.43 9.84
C GLY A 64 -15.70 0.21 9.36
N ALA A 65 -15.30 -0.18 8.19
CA ALA A 65 -14.25 0.45 7.40
C ALA A 65 -14.42 0.00 5.95
N ALA A 66 -14.15 0.87 5.00
CA ALA A 66 -14.02 0.45 3.62
C ALA A 66 -12.73 -0.36 3.45
N ILE A 67 -12.76 -1.37 2.59
CA ILE A 67 -11.59 -2.19 2.28
C ILE A 67 -11.25 -2.03 0.81
N LEU A 68 -9.99 -1.72 0.54
CA LEU A 68 -9.44 -1.67 -0.81
C LEU A 68 -8.39 -2.77 -0.98
N ASP A 69 -8.69 -3.75 -1.80
CA ASP A 69 -7.75 -4.80 -2.19
C ASP A 69 -7.01 -4.40 -3.47
N VAL A 70 -5.69 -4.32 -3.41
CA VAL A 70 -4.85 -3.86 -4.54
C VAL A 70 -4.02 -4.99 -5.16
N ARG A 71 -4.45 -6.25 -4.97
CA ARG A 71 -3.82 -7.42 -5.60
C ARG A 71 -4.16 -7.54 -7.09
N GLU A 72 -3.58 -8.56 -7.72
CA GLU A 72 -4.03 -9.02 -9.03
C GLU A 72 -5.50 -9.47 -8.97
N GLU A 73 -6.23 -9.28 -10.06
CA GLU A 73 -7.64 -9.63 -10.16
C GLU A 73 -7.90 -11.11 -9.86
N SER A 74 -7.05 -12.00 -10.37
CA SER A 74 -7.16 -13.45 -10.11
C SER A 74 -7.08 -13.76 -8.62
N ALA A 75 -6.14 -13.13 -7.89
CA ALA A 75 -5.98 -13.32 -6.45
C ALA A 75 -7.17 -12.74 -5.65
N PHE A 76 -7.78 -11.67 -6.12
CA PHE A 76 -9.01 -11.13 -5.54
C PHE A 76 -10.19 -12.08 -5.75
N GLN A 77 -10.36 -12.62 -6.97
CA GLN A 77 -11.44 -13.57 -7.31
C GLN A 77 -11.35 -14.87 -6.52
N GLU A 78 -10.14 -15.38 -6.26
CA GLU A 78 -9.90 -16.57 -5.45
C GLU A 78 -10.38 -16.43 -3.99
N GLY A 79 -10.27 -15.21 -3.43
CA GLY A 79 -10.72 -14.91 -2.07
C GLY A 79 -10.22 -13.57 -1.57
N HIS A 80 -11.13 -12.78 -1.04
CA HIS A 80 -10.87 -11.44 -0.49
C HIS A 80 -11.66 -11.20 0.80
N ILE A 81 -11.36 -10.14 1.52
CA ILE A 81 -12.11 -9.73 2.71
C ILE A 81 -13.53 -9.32 2.29
N PRO A 82 -14.60 -9.82 2.94
CA PRO A 82 -15.97 -9.52 2.55
C PRO A 82 -16.24 -8.03 2.40
N GLY A 83 -16.89 -7.64 1.30
CA GLY A 83 -17.19 -6.26 0.96
C GLY A 83 -16.01 -5.43 0.47
N ALA A 84 -14.84 -6.03 0.22
CA ALA A 84 -13.69 -5.32 -0.31
C ALA A 84 -13.93 -4.86 -1.76
N ARG A 85 -13.54 -3.62 -2.04
CA ARG A 85 -13.42 -3.11 -3.41
C ARG A 85 -12.07 -3.51 -3.99
N HIS A 86 -12.03 -3.77 -5.28
CA HIS A 86 -10.81 -4.16 -5.97
C HIS A 86 -10.36 -3.09 -6.97
N VAL A 87 -9.10 -2.71 -6.86
CA VAL A 87 -8.37 -1.96 -7.90
C VAL A 87 -6.91 -2.39 -7.85
N HIS A 88 -6.38 -2.94 -8.93
CA HIS A 88 -4.97 -3.32 -9.01
C HIS A 88 -4.05 -2.12 -8.72
N ALA A 89 -3.01 -2.32 -7.89
CA ALA A 89 -2.11 -1.26 -7.43
C ALA A 89 -1.53 -0.39 -8.56
N GLY A 90 -1.18 -1.00 -9.69
CA GLY A 90 -0.64 -0.29 -10.87
C GLY A 90 -1.65 0.58 -11.62
N ARG A 91 -2.94 0.48 -11.31
CA ARG A 91 -4.01 1.29 -11.91
C ARG A 91 -4.67 2.22 -10.90
N LEU A 92 -4.24 2.19 -9.64
CA LEU A 92 -4.90 2.92 -8.57
C LEU A 92 -4.88 4.44 -8.81
N GLU A 93 -3.77 5.00 -9.29
CA GLU A 93 -3.64 6.44 -9.53
C GLU A 93 -4.63 6.94 -10.60
N GLU A 94 -4.89 6.14 -11.63
CA GLU A 94 -5.88 6.43 -12.67
C GLU A 94 -7.33 6.30 -12.20
N LYS A 95 -7.56 5.58 -11.09
CA LYS A 95 -8.88 5.21 -10.58
C LYS A 95 -9.28 5.92 -9.29
N LEU A 96 -8.46 6.84 -8.78
CA LEU A 96 -8.68 7.50 -7.49
C LEU A 96 -10.07 8.16 -7.36
N ASP A 97 -10.55 8.79 -8.43
CA ASP A 97 -11.85 9.46 -8.42
C ASP A 97 -13.04 8.50 -8.63
N ASP A 98 -12.77 7.31 -9.18
CA ASP A 98 -13.76 6.26 -9.46
C ASP A 98 -13.89 5.24 -8.33
N LEU A 99 -13.13 5.35 -7.24
CA LEU A 99 -13.14 4.37 -6.16
C LEU A 99 -14.51 4.28 -5.45
N GLY A 100 -15.30 5.35 -5.50
CA GLY A 100 -16.57 5.44 -4.79
C GLY A 100 -16.42 5.32 -3.28
N LEU A 101 -15.25 5.67 -2.74
CA LEU A 101 -14.94 5.73 -1.32
C LEU A 101 -15.06 7.17 -0.85
N ASP A 102 -15.62 7.38 0.34
CA ASP A 102 -15.58 8.67 1.00
C ASP A 102 -14.16 8.96 1.48
N ARG A 103 -13.68 10.18 1.27
CA ARG A 103 -12.31 10.58 1.66
C ARG A 103 -12.14 10.71 3.17
N ASP A 104 -13.24 10.89 3.90
CA ASP A 104 -13.24 11.02 5.36
C ASP A 104 -13.62 9.73 6.08
N GLU A 105 -14.02 8.68 5.36
CA GLU A 105 -14.25 7.37 5.96
C GLU A 105 -12.95 6.59 6.19
N PRO A 106 -12.94 5.70 7.19
CA PRO A 106 -11.82 4.80 7.41
C PRO A 106 -11.64 3.81 6.26
N VAL A 107 -10.45 3.82 5.66
CA VAL A 107 -10.07 2.89 4.57
C VAL A 107 -8.91 2.00 5.00
N ALA A 108 -9.10 0.69 4.94
CA ALA A 108 -8.04 -0.28 5.11
C ALA A 108 -7.60 -0.83 3.75
N VAL A 109 -6.32 -0.67 3.43
CA VAL A 109 -5.74 -1.16 2.17
C VAL A 109 -5.06 -2.49 2.41
N THR A 110 -5.34 -3.48 1.57
CA THR A 110 -4.69 -4.79 1.62
C THR A 110 -4.05 -5.18 0.29
N CYS A 111 -3.01 -6.00 0.39
CA CYS A 111 -2.43 -6.76 -0.73
C CYS A 111 -2.03 -8.15 -0.23
N SER A 112 -1.15 -8.87 -0.92
CA SER A 112 -0.74 -10.20 -0.48
C SER A 112 0.00 -10.20 0.87
N VAL A 113 1.01 -9.30 1.03
CA VAL A 113 1.91 -9.30 2.22
C VAL A 113 2.14 -7.90 2.83
N GLY A 114 1.48 -6.85 2.33
CA GLY A 114 1.53 -5.50 2.87
C GLY A 114 2.38 -4.48 2.10
N HIS A 115 3.29 -4.88 1.21
CA HIS A 115 4.18 -3.95 0.49
C HIS A 115 3.40 -3.06 -0.49
N ARG A 116 2.66 -3.64 -1.43
CA ARG A 116 1.80 -2.88 -2.36
C ARG A 116 0.70 -2.12 -1.63
N GLY A 117 0.20 -2.67 -0.52
CA GLY A 117 -0.77 -2.00 0.35
C GLY A 117 -0.22 -0.70 0.95
N GLY A 118 1.05 -0.69 1.37
CA GLY A 118 1.70 0.53 1.86
C GLY A 118 1.83 1.62 0.78
N LEU A 119 2.24 1.23 -0.44
CA LEU A 119 2.27 2.16 -1.58
C LEU A 119 0.88 2.73 -1.89
N ALA A 120 -0.12 1.87 -1.98
CA ALA A 120 -1.49 2.27 -2.28
C ALA A 120 -2.08 3.18 -1.18
N ALA A 121 -1.82 2.88 0.10
CA ALA A 121 -2.22 3.74 1.21
C ALA A 121 -1.56 5.13 1.13
N SER A 122 -0.29 5.20 0.70
CA SER A 122 0.41 6.47 0.46
C SER A 122 -0.23 7.28 -0.68
N LEU A 123 -0.62 6.63 -1.77
CA LEU A 123 -1.31 7.28 -2.89
C LEU A 123 -2.67 7.83 -2.46
N LEU A 124 -3.46 7.07 -1.70
CA LEU A 124 -4.73 7.53 -1.16
C LEU A 124 -4.55 8.74 -0.23
N ALA A 125 -3.59 8.67 0.72
CA ALA A 125 -3.31 9.79 1.62
C ALA A 125 -2.92 11.05 0.84
N ARG A 126 -2.09 10.93 -0.21
CA ARG A 126 -1.74 12.03 -1.12
C ARG A 126 -2.96 12.58 -1.88
N ALA A 127 -3.92 11.73 -2.20
CA ALA A 127 -5.18 12.11 -2.86
C ALA A 127 -6.22 12.71 -1.90
N GLY A 128 -5.88 12.89 -0.62
CA GLY A 128 -6.75 13.56 0.37
C GLY A 128 -7.62 12.64 1.21
N TYR A 129 -7.40 11.31 1.16
CA TYR A 129 -8.06 10.40 2.09
C TYR A 129 -7.45 10.55 3.50
N THR A 130 -8.28 10.88 4.49
CA THR A 130 -7.81 11.30 5.82
C THR A 130 -7.57 10.15 6.80
N GLN A 131 -8.23 9.01 6.61
CA GLN A 131 -8.20 7.87 7.54
C GLN A 131 -7.76 6.56 6.86
N VAL A 132 -6.57 6.57 6.26
CA VAL A 132 -6.04 5.40 5.53
C VAL A 132 -5.12 4.58 6.42
N SER A 133 -5.27 3.26 6.38
CA SER A 133 -4.37 2.31 7.04
C SER A 133 -3.96 1.17 6.11
N ASN A 134 -2.72 0.69 6.25
CA ASN A 134 -2.23 -0.50 5.55
C ASN A 134 -2.40 -1.73 6.44
N LEU A 135 -3.00 -2.80 5.91
CA LEU A 135 -3.12 -4.09 6.61
C LEU A 135 -1.75 -4.79 6.66
N LEU A 136 -1.21 -4.90 7.87
CA LEU A 136 0.08 -5.56 8.10
C LEU A 136 0.01 -7.05 7.74
N GLY A 137 0.94 -7.48 6.90
CA GLY A 137 1.00 -8.85 6.41
C GLY A 137 -0.08 -9.21 5.38
N GLY A 138 -0.97 -8.27 5.03
CA GLY A 138 -1.98 -8.40 3.97
C GLY A 138 -2.86 -9.64 4.11
N MET A 139 -3.34 -10.16 2.98
CA MET A 139 -4.19 -11.35 2.92
C MET A 139 -3.48 -12.61 3.46
N THR A 140 -2.16 -12.69 3.37
CA THR A 140 -1.41 -13.80 3.98
C THR A 140 -1.61 -13.85 5.49
N ALA A 141 -1.52 -12.71 6.17
CA ALA A 141 -1.74 -12.64 7.61
C ALA A 141 -3.23 -12.77 7.99
N TRP A 142 -4.14 -12.30 7.14
CA TRP A 142 -5.58 -12.46 7.29
C TRP A 142 -5.98 -13.94 7.29
N ASN A 143 -5.53 -14.67 6.26
CA ASN A 143 -5.83 -16.09 6.09
C ASN A 143 -5.20 -16.98 7.18
N LYS A 144 -4.01 -16.62 7.70
CA LYS A 144 -3.38 -17.35 8.82
C LYS A 144 -4.20 -17.33 10.12
N LEU A 145 -5.16 -16.42 10.24
CA LEU A 145 -6.05 -16.31 11.39
C LEU A 145 -7.44 -16.86 11.08
N ASP A 146 -7.62 -17.57 9.97
CA ASP A 146 -8.89 -18.12 9.51
C ASP A 146 -10.05 -17.10 9.55
N LEU A 147 -9.73 -15.83 9.24
CA LEU A 147 -10.71 -14.75 9.19
C LEU A 147 -11.57 -14.85 7.93
N PRO A 148 -12.83 -14.35 7.96
CA PRO A 148 -13.76 -14.50 6.85
C PRO A 148 -13.23 -13.99 5.52
N THR A 149 -13.47 -14.75 4.47
CA THR A 149 -13.22 -14.36 3.07
C THR A 149 -14.43 -14.71 2.22
N GLU A 150 -14.61 -13.99 1.12
CA GLU A 150 -15.57 -14.33 0.08
C GLU A 150 -14.89 -14.41 -1.28
N LYS A 151 -15.53 -15.05 -2.24
CA LYS A 151 -15.08 -15.10 -3.65
C LYS A 151 -15.89 -14.10 -4.46
N ALA A 152 -15.26 -13.54 -5.48
CA ALA A 152 -16.01 -12.77 -6.45
C ALA A 152 -17.05 -13.67 -7.15
N ALA A 153 -18.26 -13.12 -7.36
CA ALA A 153 -19.35 -13.82 -8.03
C ALA A 153 -19.10 -13.96 -9.53
#